data_eab651299239f575e01c2adedbb1d479
#
_entry.id   eab651299239f575e01c2adedbb1d479
#
_cell.length_a   1.000
_cell.length_b   1.000
_cell.length_c   1.000
_cell.angle_alpha   90.00
_cell.angle_beta   90.00
_cell.angle_gamma   90.00
#
_symmetry.space_group_name_H-M   'P 1'
#
loop_
_entity.id
_entity.type
_entity.pdbx_description
1 polymer ?
#
loop_
_entity_poly.entity_id
_entity_poly.type
_entity_poly.pdbx_seq_one_letter_code
_entity_poly.pdbx_strand_id
1 'polypeptide(L)'
;RLVDGSLKTIAVPNESYFIAINVQDGDSINIREYPYRQAKISGAVLKPGSYTMAAGETIGDLIERAGGYTENAYQFGAIYLNEDAKKVNELSKEILYQEFLDNIIAASQQNIGADLTPIVVLTEELNNTDSNGRVVIDLVNDSTIGLYSVKEGDELFVPERNNVVYVYGETSTEGAVM
;
A
#
# COMPACT_ATOMS: atom_id res chain seq x y z
N ARG A 1 11.25 4.71 -39.63
CA ARG A 1 11.08 3.75 -40.73
C ARG A 1 12.33 2.90 -40.85
N LEU A 2 12.16 1.64 -41.15
CA LEU A 2 13.25 0.75 -41.53
C LEU A 2 13.50 0.93 -43.05
N VAL A 3 14.66 0.48 -43.55
CA VAL A 3 15.07 0.57 -44.97
C VAL A 3 14.06 -0.09 -45.91
N ASP A 4 13.27 -1.07 -45.40
CA ASP A 4 12.20 -1.79 -46.11
C ASP A 4 10.84 -1.04 -46.11
N GLY A 5 10.76 0.17 -45.55
CA GLY A 5 9.53 0.94 -45.46
C GLY A 5 8.61 0.58 -44.29
N SER A 6 8.97 -0.43 -43.46
CA SER A 6 8.21 -0.78 -42.28
C SER A 6 8.28 0.29 -41.19
N LEU A 7 7.24 0.38 -40.34
CA LEU A 7 7.19 1.31 -39.21
C LEU A 7 7.81 0.64 -37.97
N LYS A 8 8.82 1.28 -37.41
CA LYS A 8 9.36 0.90 -36.10
C LYS A 8 8.81 1.81 -35.02
N THR A 9 8.14 1.27 -34.04
CA THR A 9 7.72 2.01 -32.85
C THR A 9 8.89 2.04 -31.85
N ILE A 10 9.26 3.23 -31.42
CA ILE A 10 10.28 3.46 -30.42
C ILE A 10 9.59 4.09 -29.20
N ALA A 11 9.69 3.45 -28.03
CA ALA A 11 9.26 4.05 -26.79
C ALA A 11 10.34 5.04 -26.30
N VAL A 12 9.93 6.24 -25.97
CA VAL A 12 10.82 7.30 -25.47
C VAL A 12 10.63 7.42 -23.96
N PRO A 13 11.56 6.93 -23.13
CA PRO A 13 11.36 6.83 -21.70
C PRO A 13 11.53 8.17 -20.94
N ASN A 14 12.27 9.11 -21.51
CA ASN A 14 12.54 10.41 -20.88
C ASN A 14 12.91 11.51 -21.87
N GLU A 15 12.98 12.74 -21.37
CA GLU A 15 13.27 13.93 -22.16
C GLU A 15 14.66 13.86 -22.85
N SER A 16 15.68 13.41 -22.15
CA SER A 16 17.04 13.30 -22.71
C SER A 16 17.10 12.36 -23.90
N TYR A 17 16.33 11.27 -23.85
CA TYR A 17 16.23 10.32 -24.96
C TYR A 17 15.46 10.92 -26.13
N PHE A 18 14.42 11.73 -25.86
CA PHE A 18 13.64 12.42 -26.89
C PHE A 18 14.48 13.43 -27.66
N ILE A 19 15.31 14.21 -26.97
CA ILE A 19 16.21 15.21 -27.61
C ILE A 19 17.22 14.54 -28.56
N ALA A 20 17.61 13.29 -28.27
CA ALA A 20 18.58 12.56 -29.09
C ALA A 20 17.98 11.93 -30.36
N ILE A 21 16.64 11.96 -30.53
CA ILE A 21 15.97 11.37 -31.70
C ILE A 21 15.96 12.37 -32.87
N ASN A 22 16.52 11.96 -34.00
CA ASN A 22 16.40 12.72 -35.27
C ASN A 22 15.11 12.30 -35.98
N VAL A 23 14.18 13.24 -36.08
CA VAL A 23 12.89 13.04 -36.75
C VAL A 23 13.11 13.22 -38.29
N GLN A 24 12.49 12.33 -39.04
CA GLN A 24 12.55 12.33 -40.51
C GLN A 24 11.17 12.56 -41.13
N ASP A 25 11.14 12.94 -42.42
CA ASP A 25 9.89 13.09 -43.15
C ASP A 25 9.10 11.75 -43.18
N GLY A 26 7.83 11.82 -42.77
CA GLY A 26 6.93 10.71 -42.67
C GLY A 26 6.99 9.97 -41.35
N ASP A 27 7.72 10.46 -40.33
CA ASP A 27 7.62 9.98 -38.95
C ASP A 27 6.33 10.48 -38.29
N SER A 28 5.74 9.64 -37.46
CA SER A 28 4.58 9.98 -36.66
C SER A 28 4.94 9.97 -35.18
N ILE A 29 4.72 11.09 -34.52
CA ILE A 29 4.91 11.23 -33.09
C ILE A 29 3.53 11.08 -32.41
N ASN A 30 3.37 10.06 -31.61
CA ASN A 30 2.16 9.85 -30.82
C ASN A 30 2.49 10.10 -29.36
N ILE A 31 2.00 11.20 -28.81
CA ILE A 31 2.12 11.52 -27.39
C ILE A 31 0.91 10.92 -26.69
N ARG A 32 1.14 9.91 -25.87
CA ARG A 32 0.10 9.33 -25.02
C ARG A 32 0.12 10.03 -23.67
N GLU A 33 -1.05 10.19 -23.11
CA GLU A 33 -1.16 10.59 -21.72
C GLU A 33 -0.40 9.58 -20.86
N TYR A 34 0.53 10.08 -20.06
CA TYR A 34 1.26 9.23 -19.12
C TYR A 34 0.38 9.05 -17.89
N PRO A 35 0.01 7.85 -17.52
CA PRO A 35 -0.80 7.65 -16.32
C PRO A 35 0.06 8.00 -15.10
N TYR A 36 -0.04 9.25 -14.68
CA TYR A 36 0.50 9.65 -13.38
C TYR A 36 -0.33 9.01 -12.30
N ARG A 37 0.34 8.60 -11.25
CA ARG A 37 -0.24 8.01 -10.06
C ARG A 37 0.01 8.94 -8.90
N GLN A 38 -0.96 9.14 -8.06
CA GLN A 38 -0.78 9.89 -6.83
C GLN A 38 -0.57 8.93 -5.67
N ALA A 39 0.51 9.13 -4.93
CA ALA A 39 0.79 8.43 -3.70
C ALA A 39 1.05 9.44 -2.58
N LYS A 40 0.67 9.08 -1.37
CA LYS A 40 0.83 9.92 -0.20
C LYS A 40 1.88 9.34 0.73
N ILE A 41 2.74 10.21 1.23
CA ILE A 41 3.69 9.87 2.30
C ILE A 41 3.51 10.82 3.46
N SER A 42 3.51 10.29 4.68
CA SER A 42 3.26 11.06 5.89
C SER A 42 4.06 10.55 7.08
N GLY A 43 4.09 11.32 8.17
CA GLY A 43 4.83 11.01 9.38
C GLY A 43 6.28 11.50 9.33
N ALA A 44 7.21 10.69 9.81
CA ALA A 44 8.61 11.03 10.04
C ALA A 44 9.46 11.03 8.76
N VAL A 45 9.06 11.84 7.77
CA VAL A 45 9.81 12.12 6.55
C VAL A 45 10.05 13.62 6.44
N LEU A 46 11.07 14.04 5.71
CA LEU A 46 11.46 15.45 5.65
C LEU A 46 10.40 16.34 4.99
N LYS A 47 9.69 15.82 3.98
CA LYS A 47 8.65 16.55 3.26
C LYS A 47 7.42 15.65 3.08
N PRO A 48 6.55 15.55 4.10
CA PRO A 48 5.30 14.80 3.96
C PRO A 48 4.37 15.48 2.95
N GLY A 49 3.62 14.68 2.19
CA GLY A 49 2.70 15.19 1.17
C GLY A 49 2.25 14.15 0.18
N SER A 50 1.49 14.58 -0.83
CA SER A 50 1.11 13.76 -1.97
C SER A 50 2.06 14.03 -3.14
N TYR A 51 2.53 12.95 -3.76
CA TYR A 51 3.49 12.98 -4.84
C TYR A 51 2.92 12.34 -6.09
N THR A 52 3.19 12.97 -7.22
CA THR A 52 2.87 12.39 -8.51
C THR A 52 3.99 11.45 -8.92
N MET A 53 3.66 10.18 -9.08
CA MET A 53 4.60 9.11 -9.40
C MET A 53 4.42 8.65 -10.84
N ALA A 54 5.52 8.35 -11.50
CA ALA A 54 5.51 7.74 -12.82
C ALA A 54 5.24 6.22 -12.73
N ALA A 55 4.79 5.61 -13.82
CA ALA A 55 4.60 4.16 -13.85
C ALA A 55 5.93 3.44 -13.66
N GLY A 56 5.98 2.52 -12.68
CA GLY A 56 7.17 1.75 -12.34
C GLY A 56 8.04 2.38 -11.27
N GLU A 57 7.79 3.62 -10.85
CA GLU A 57 8.46 4.18 -9.68
C GLU A 57 8.06 3.42 -8.43
N THR A 58 8.99 3.31 -7.50
CA THR A 58 8.93 2.45 -6.33
C THR A 58 8.67 3.25 -5.06
N ILE A 59 8.45 2.54 -3.96
CA ILE A 59 8.37 3.16 -2.62
C ILE A 59 9.68 3.87 -2.27
N GLY A 60 10.82 3.34 -2.72
CA GLY A 60 12.12 4.01 -2.55
C GLY A 60 12.16 5.38 -3.21
N ASP A 61 11.67 5.46 -4.46
CA ASP A 61 11.59 6.74 -5.19
C ASP A 61 10.64 7.73 -4.49
N LEU A 62 9.53 7.24 -3.91
CA LEU A 62 8.61 8.07 -3.14
C LEU A 62 9.28 8.65 -1.88
N ILE A 63 10.04 7.83 -1.15
CA ILE A 63 10.79 8.26 0.02
C ILE A 63 11.87 9.27 -0.36
N GLU A 64 12.59 9.03 -1.45
CA GLU A 64 13.62 9.95 -1.96
C GLU A 64 13.02 11.32 -2.33
N ARG A 65 11.86 11.35 -3.02
CA ARG A 65 11.13 12.60 -3.33
C ARG A 65 10.67 13.33 -2.09
N ALA A 66 10.31 12.60 -1.04
CA ALA A 66 9.99 13.18 0.27
C ALA A 66 11.23 13.68 1.03
N GLY A 67 12.42 13.56 0.44
CA GLY A 67 13.68 14.01 1.02
C GLY A 67 14.31 13.00 1.98
N GLY A 68 13.76 11.80 2.10
CA GLY A 68 14.20 10.78 3.04
C GLY A 68 13.52 10.88 4.40
N TYR A 69 14.04 10.12 5.34
CA TYR A 69 13.53 10.02 6.71
C TYR A 69 14.07 11.14 7.60
N THR A 70 13.31 11.49 8.63
CA THR A 70 13.83 12.31 9.74
C THR A 70 14.71 11.46 10.67
N GLU A 71 15.49 12.13 11.55
CA GLU A 71 16.35 11.44 12.52
C GLU A 71 15.56 10.54 13.49
N ASN A 72 14.31 10.90 13.76
CA ASN A 72 13.44 10.18 14.69
C ASN A 72 12.54 9.16 13.99
N ALA A 73 12.73 8.89 12.70
CA ALA A 73 11.90 7.95 11.95
C ALA A 73 12.04 6.52 12.49
N TYR A 74 10.91 5.85 12.67
CA TYR A 74 10.84 4.44 13.04
C TYR A 74 10.39 3.60 11.84
N GLN A 75 11.34 3.23 11.01
CA GLN A 75 11.10 2.52 9.74
C GLN A 75 10.42 1.16 9.93
N PHE A 76 10.75 0.44 11.04
CA PHE A 76 10.12 -0.86 11.36
C PHE A 76 8.62 -0.74 11.69
N GLY A 77 8.18 0.41 12.14
CA GLY A 77 6.77 0.68 12.45
C GLY A 77 5.99 1.25 11.27
N ALA A 78 6.59 1.37 10.11
CA ALA A 78 5.93 1.97 8.97
C ALA A 78 4.73 1.13 8.49
N ILE A 79 3.72 1.84 8.01
CA ILE A 79 2.49 1.26 7.50
C ILE A 79 2.35 1.67 6.05
N TYR A 80 2.31 0.68 5.17
CA TYR A 80 2.00 0.87 3.77
C TYR A 80 0.58 0.38 3.49
N LEU A 81 -0.24 1.27 2.96
CA LEU A 81 -1.62 0.99 2.57
C LEU A 81 -1.69 0.97 1.04
N ASN A 82 -2.25 -0.09 0.51
CA ASN A 82 -2.40 -0.31 -0.92
C ASN A 82 -3.84 -0.65 -1.26
N GLU A 83 -4.43 0.04 -2.24
CA GLU A 83 -5.82 -0.13 -2.63
C GLU A 83 -6.12 -1.53 -3.19
N ASP A 84 -5.18 -2.18 -3.87
CA ASP A 84 -5.39 -3.54 -4.36
C ASP A 84 -5.38 -4.54 -3.20
N ALA A 85 -4.50 -4.35 -2.21
CA ALA A 85 -4.52 -5.15 -0.99
C ALA A 85 -5.81 -4.95 -0.20
N LYS A 86 -6.36 -3.73 -0.17
CA LYS A 86 -7.66 -3.45 0.43
C LYS A 86 -8.78 -4.26 -0.21
N LYS A 87 -8.86 -4.27 -1.54
CA LYS A 87 -9.85 -5.06 -2.29
C LYS A 87 -9.73 -6.56 -2.01
N VAL A 88 -8.50 -7.08 -1.95
CA VAL A 88 -8.25 -8.50 -1.61
C VAL A 88 -8.71 -8.80 -0.18
N ASN A 89 -8.41 -7.92 0.76
CA ASN A 89 -8.82 -8.08 2.16
C ASN A 89 -10.35 -8.00 2.32
N GLU A 90 -11.01 -7.11 1.59
CA GLU A 90 -12.48 -7.01 1.57
C GLU A 90 -13.12 -8.29 1.03
N LEU A 91 -12.62 -8.82 -0.09
CA LEU A 91 -13.11 -10.07 -0.66
C LEU A 91 -12.86 -11.25 0.28
N SER A 92 -11.68 -11.32 0.89
CA SER A 92 -11.34 -12.38 1.86
C SER A 92 -12.24 -12.31 3.10
N LYS A 93 -12.53 -11.11 3.58
CA LYS A 93 -13.47 -10.89 4.69
C LYS A 93 -14.86 -11.39 4.37
N GLU A 94 -15.37 -11.08 3.16
CA GLU A 94 -16.69 -11.55 2.72
C GLU A 94 -16.76 -13.08 2.67
N ILE A 95 -15.73 -13.74 2.12
CA ILE A 95 -15.67 -15.20 2.08
C ILE A 95 -15.68 -15.78 3.50
N LEU A 96 -14.84 -15.26 4.39
CA LEU A 96 -14.77 -15.70 5.78
C LEU A 96 -16.10 -15.50 6.53
N TYR A 97 -16.78 -14.37 6.27
CA TYR A 97 -18.08 -14.11 6.84
C TYR A 97 -19.12 -15.15 6.43
N GLN A 98 -19.18 -15.50 5.15
CA GLN A 98 -20.08 -16.53 4.65
C GLN A 98 -19.76 -17.91 5.24
N GLU A 99 -18.50 -18.31 5.30
CA GLU A 99 -18.08 -19.56 5.94
C GLU A 99 -18.47 -19.60 7.43
N PHE A 100 -18.35 -18.47 8.12
CA PHE A 100 -18.72 -18.37 9.54
C PHE A 100 -20.24 -18.54 9.73
N LEU A 101 -21.05 -17.89 8.88
CA LEU A 101 -22.51 -18.07 8.92
C LEU A 101 -22.92 -19.52 8.66
N ASP A 102 -22.32 -20.19 7.69
CA ASP A 102 -22.59 -21.60 7.38
C ASP A 102 -22.26 -22.50 8.58
N ASN A 103 -21.13 -22.24 9.25
CA ASN A 103 -20.75 -22.95 10.46
C ASN A 103 -21.71 -22.72 11.63
N ILE A 104 -22.23 -21.49 11.82
CA ILE A 104 -23.24 -21.18 12.82
C ILE A 104 -24.53 -21.95 12.54
N ILE A 105 -24.97 -21.98 11.29
CA ILE A 105 -26.17 -22.71 10.87
C ILE A 105 -26.00 -24.21 11.15
N ALA A 106 -24.84 -24.78 10.77
CA ALA A 106 -24.54 -26.19 11.02
C ALA A 106 -24.52 -26.51 12.52
N ALA A 107 -23.93 -25.64 13.36
CA ALA A 107 -23.89 -25.79 14.80
C ALA A 107 -25.29 -25.69 15.44
N SER A 108 -26.15 -24.82 14.93
CA SER A 108 -27.53 -24.68 15.40
C SER A 108 -28.39 -25.94 15.20
N GLN A 109 -28.10 -26.66 14.10
CA GLN A 109 -28.80 -27.92 13.80
C GLN A 109 -28.35 -29.08 14.72
N GLN A 110 -27.11 -29.03 15.22
CA GLN A 110 -26.57 -30.05 16.11
C GLN A 110 -26.87 -29.79 17.60
N ASN A 111 -27.00 -28.55 18.01
CA ASN A 111 -27.24 -28.12 19.38
C ASN A 111 -28.58 -27.37 19.50
N ILE A 112 -29.67 -28.09 19.45
CA ILE A 112 -31.02 -27.50 19.63
C ILE A 112 -31.11 -26.91 21.03
N GLY A 113 -31.16 -25.59 21.14
CA GLY A 113 -31.28 -24.81 22.38
C GLY A 113 -30.04 -24.01 22.80
N ALA A 114 -28.94 -24.05 22.06
CA ALA A 114 -27.81 -23.16 22.29
C ALA A 114 -28.17 -21.74 21.85
N ASP A 115 -27.90 -20.76 22.72
CA ASP A 115 -28.02 -19.35 22.34
C ASP A 115 -26.78 -18.94 21.52
N LEU A 116 -26.95 -18.83 20.19
CA LEU A 116 -25.90 -18.41 19.27
C LEU A 116 -25.91 -16.90 19.01
N THR A 117 -26.83 -16.16 19.60
CA THR A 117 -26.98 -14.71 19.41
C THR A 117 -25.67 -13.93 19.61
N PRO A 118 -24.88 -14.19 20.68
CA PRO A 118 -23.62 -13.46 20.87
C PRO A 118 -22.61 -13.67 19.73
N ILE A 119 -22.59 -14.87 19.15
CA ILE A 119 -21.68 -15.20 18.05
C ILE A 119 -22.11 -14.50 16.77
N VAL A 120 -23.43 -14.47 16.50
CA VAL A 120 -23.99 -13.75 15.33
C VAL A 120 -23.67 -12.26 15.42
N VAL A 121 -23.91 -11.64 16.59
CA VAL A 121 -23.61 -10.20 16.79
C VAL A 121 -22.13 -9.91 16.57
N LEU A 122 -21.22 -10.73 17.11
CA LEU A 122 -19.79 -10.55 16.91
C LEU A 122 -19.38 -10.71 15.44
N THR A 123 -20.00 -11.66 14.74
CA THR A 123 -19.74 -11.89 13.31
C THR A 123 -20.19 -10.71 12.46
N GLU A 124 -21.34 -10.11 12.77
CA GLU A 124 -21.84 -8.89 12.12
C GLU A 124 -20.94 -7.69 12.41
N GLU A 125 -20.45 -7.54 13.63
CA GLU A 125 -19.52 -6.47 14.00
C GLU A 125 -18.20 -6.60 13.24
N LEU A 126 -17.65 -7.81 13.10
CA LEU A 126 -16.47 -8.08 12.29
C LEU A 126 -16.70 -7.77 10.81
N ASN A 127 -17.89 -8.09 10.29
CA ASN A 127 -18.23 -7.77 8.90
C ASN A 127 -18.36 -6.27 8.64
N ASN A 128 -18.82 -5.50 9.62
CA ASN A 128 -18.95 -4.05 9.53
C ASN A 128 -17.64 -3.29 9.74
N THR A 129 -16.57 -3.98 10.16
CA THR A 129 -15.26 -3.36 10.32
C THR A 129 -14.63 -3.10 8.95
N ASP A 130 -14.16 -1.89 8.71
CA ASP A 130 -13.50 -1.54 7.46
C ASP A 130 -12.21 -2.34 7.27
N SER A 131 -12.07 -2.94 6.08
CA SER A 131 -10.83 -3.59 5.69
C SER A 131 -9.78 -2.54 5.35
N ASN A 132 -8.62 -2.66 5.96
CA ASN A 132 -7.47 -1.85 5.56
C ASN A 132 -6.62 -2.59 4.52
N GLY A 133 -5.99 -1.82 3.65
CA GLY A 133 -5.08 -2.33 2.62
C GLY A 133 -3.65 -2.46 3.10
N ARG A 134 -3.43 -2.76 4.39
CA ARG A 134 -2.09 -2.84 4.96
C ARG A 134 -1.27 -3.96 4.34
N VAL A 135 -0.11 -3.57 3.80
CA VAL A 135 0.91 -4.48 3.31
C VAL A 135 2.12 -4.40 4.25
N VAL A 136 2.63 -5.55 4.66
CA VAL A 136 3.86 -5.61 5.46
C VAL A 136 5.04 -5.53 4.52
N ILE A 137 5.83 -4.46 4.65
CA ILE A 137 7.04 -4.24 3.87
C ILE A 137 8.21 -3.95 4.81
N ASP A 138 9.40 -4.39 4.41
CA ASP A 138 10.63 -4.07 5.12
C ASP A 138 11.23 -2.79 4.51
N LEU A 139 11.05 -1.67 5.21
CA LEU A 139 11.59 -0.36 4.79
C LEU A 139 13.05 -0.14 5.20
N VAL A 140 13.63 -1.08 5.91
CA VAL A 140 15.05 -0.99 6.34
C VAL A 140 15.97 -1.53 5.26
N ASN A 141 15.46 -2.45 4.45
CA ASN A 141 16.23 -3.10 3.40
C ASN A 141 15.97 -2.44 2.04
N ASP A 142 16.95 -1.68 1.55
CA ASP A 142 16.87 -0.97 0.26
C ASP A 142 16.49 -1.89 -0.91
N SER A 143 16.93 -3.15 -0.87
CA SER A 143 16.58 -4.12 -1.91
C SER A 143 15.08 -4.41 -1.94
N THR A 144 14.43 -4.39 -0.79
CA THR A 144 12.98 -4.65 -0.68
C THR A 144 12.18 -3.42 -1.12
N ILE A 145 12.60 -2.23 -0.72
CA ILE A 145 11.95 -0.96 -1.07
C ILE A 145 11.89 -0.76 -2.60
N GLY A 146 12.95 -1.15 -3.31
CA GLY A 146 13.04 -1.08 -4.77
C GLY A 146 12.16 -2.09 -5.54
N LEU A 147 11.57 -3.08 -4.87
CA LEU A 147 10.73 -4.09 -5.52
C LEU A 147 9.26 -3.68 -5.61
N TYR A 148 8.79 -2.80 -4.73
CA TYR A 148 7.38 -2.40 -4.68
C TYR A 148 7.12 -1.16 -5.51
N SER A 149 6.49 -1.34 -6.68
CA SER A 149 6.02 -0.21 -7.49
C SER A 149 4.81 0.45 -6.85
N VAL A 150 4.86 1.76 -6.76
CA VAL A 150 3.77 2.59 -6.24
C VAL A 150 2.59 2.59 -7.21
N LYS A 151 1.38 2.50 -6.67
CA LYS A 151 0.11 2.56 -7.41
C LYS A 151 -0.70 3.80 -7.03
N GLU A 152 -1.77 4.04 -7.80
CA GLU A 152 -2.71 5.12 -7.51
C GLU A 152 -3.37 4.90 -6.15
N GLY A 153 -3.38 5.94 -5.31
CA GLY A 153 -4.01 5.91 -4.00
C GLY A 153 -3.17 5.27 -2.89
N ASP A 154 -1.96 4.82 -3.17
CA ASP A 154 -1.08 4.25 -2.14
C ASP A 154 -0.71 5.29 -1.08
N GLU A 155 -0.69 4.85 0.17
CA GLU A 155 -0.26 5.67 1.29
C GLU A 155 0.85 4.99 2.09
N LEU A 156 1.92 5.75 2.37
CA LEU A 156 3.00 5.35 3.26
C LEU A 156 2.99 6.25 4.49
N PHE A 157 2.85 5.64 5.67
CA PHE A 157 3.01 6.33 6.94
C PHE A 157 4.24 5.81 7.66
N VAL A 158 5.15 6.71 8.01
CA VAL A 158 6.36 6.42 8.78
C VAL A 158 6.21 7.04 10.16
N PRO A 159 6.01 6.25 11.22
CA PRO A 159 5.89 6.79 12.57
C PRO A 159 7.22 7.32 13.10
N GLU A 160 7.14 8.19 14.09
CA GLU A 160 8.30 8.55 14.89
C GLU A 160 8.64 7.45 15.90
N ARG A 161 9.91 7.36 16.26
CA ARG A 161 10.35 6.46 17.32
C ARG A 161 9.77 6.95 18.65
N ASN A 162 8.94 6.12 19.25
CA ASN A 162 8.41 6.38 20.58
C ASN A 162 9.35 5.76 21.62
N ASN A 163 9.94 6.58 22.46
CA ASN A 163 10.82 6.12 23.55
C ASN A 163 10.04 5.77 24.83
N VAL A 164 8.73 5.54 24.71
CA VAL A 164 7.86 5.21 25.84
C VAL A 164 7.57 3.73 25.84
N VAL A 165 7.77 3.08 26.96
CA VAL A 165 7.36 1.69 27.22
C VAL A 165 6.12 1.72 28.12
N TYR A 166 5.08 1.02 27.70
CA TYR A 166 3.88 0.84 28.52
C TYR A 166 4.02 -0.44 29.34
N VAL A 167 3.92 -0.30 30.66
CA VAL A 167 4.02 -1.43 31.60
C VAL A 167 2.62 -1.70 32.18
N TYR A 168 2.14 -2.95 32.03
CA TYR A 168 0.84 -3.40 32.52
C TYR A 168 0.99 -4.70 33.32
N GLY A 169 0.09 -4.93 34.27
CA GLY A 169 0.00 -6.16 35.04
C GLY A 169 0.44 -6.00 36.49
N GLU A 170 0.85 -7.08 37.14
CA GLU A 170 1.30 -7.09 38.55
C GLU A 170 2.68 -6.42 38.69
N THR A 171 2.73 -5.11 38.49
CA THR A 171 3.95 -4.31 38.66
C THR A 171 3.73 -3.23 39.70
N SER A 172 4.82 -2.78 40.34
CA SER A 172 4.74 -1.71 41.33
C SER A 172 4.40 -0.34 40.74
N THR A 173 4.54 -0.21 39.41
CA THR A 173 4.23 1.03 38.67
C THR A 173 3.63 0.66 37.32
N GLU A 174 2.35 0.94 37.15
CA GLU A 174 1.67 0.80 35.87
C GLU A 174 1.69 2.12 35.10
N GLY A 175 1.77 2.04 33.77
CA GLY A 175 1.68 3.20 32.89
C GLY A 175 2.85 3.35 31.94
N ALA A 176 3.00 4.57 31.41
CA ALA A 176 4.05 4.91 30.48
C ALA A 176 5.35 5.25 31.22
N VAL A 177 6.43 4.59 30.86
CA VAL A 177 7.79 4.83 31.38
C VAL A 177 8.65 5.31 30.23
N MET A 178 9.38 6.43 30.43
CA MET A 178 10.33 7.00 29.49
C MET A 178 11.75 6.56 29.79
#